data_250671ed30bda6efb6d86eeb8b08fea8
#
_entry.id   250671ed30bda6efb6d86eeb8b08fea8
#
_cell.length_a   1.000
_cell.length_b   1.000
_cell.length_c   1.000
_cell.angle_alpha   90.00
_cell.angle_beta   90.00
_cell.angle_gamma   90.00
#
_symmetry.space_group_name_H-M   'P 1'
#
loop_
_entity.id
_entity.type
_entity.pdbx_description
1 polymer ?
#
loop_
_entity_poly.entity_id
_entity_poly.type
_entity_poly.pdbx_seq_one_letter_code
_entity_poly.pdbx_strand_id
1 'polypeptide(L)'
;MKQLKEIFGRKTSIWLALELVLVTFACWWAFDPVIVATYVAGMPMGYDADRIVKFEVASSSNLKKQKWEDIVDEESVLLQKVQQIDGVEMAYAASSTPIGFGTVSIPKIFYHDGDSVQCFCFGFNKDLQLFEVYGIQSLTPDVPTSELSHDCEEDNTIILTRSVAMKLFGTIDVAGRKLLASELNFDGDEPEWVKDKYYSIRAVVEDVRFFGYDRECTNAFICANSLPVAVPIMARLREGVNAAQFVQAHEQEVQRDLVTEHCYVRQMEALSKVQDKLVKDGHLGRQTRRNLLVAAFFAINLTFGVFGTLLMYTRQRREEAGVRRAFGATRWGIFWGFIREAWLLTTVSVLLGCIIYFQFAVSRGIYDNFASPDSAIRLWFDDFGTHFLVVSIIVYLIILCAVLIATAIPAWRICRSEITVALKDE
;
A
#
# COMPACT_ATOMS: atom_id res chain seq x y z
N MET A 1 -37.51 21.45 -2.47
CA MET A 1 -38.47 20.52 -1.86
C MET A 1 -39.59 20.05 -2.80
N LYS A 2 -40.27 20.90 -3.60
CA LYS A 2 -41.29 20.45 -4.56
C LYS A 2 -40.79 19.41 -5.57
N GLN A 3 -39.64 19.62 -6.18
CA GLN A 3 -39.06 18.68 -7.17
C GLN A 3 -38.70 17.31 -6.57
N LEU A 4 -38.17 17.26 -5.34
CA LEU A 4 -37.89 16.00 -4.63
C LEU A 4 -39.19 15.21 -4.35
N LYS A 5 -40.27 15.88 -3.93
CA LYS A 5 -41.57 15.24 -3.75
C LYS A 5 -42.15 14.65 -5.04
N GLU A 6 -41.97 15.32 -6.18
CA GLU A 6 -42.38 14.79 -7.50
C GLU A 6 -41.54 13.61 -7.95
N ILE A 7 -40.23 13.63 -7.71
CA ILE A 7 -39.30 12.54 -8.06
C ILE A 7 -39.60 11.29 -7.23
N PHE A 8 -39.67 11.44 -5.90
CA PHE A 8 -39.88 10.31 -4.98
C PHE A 8 -41.39 9.90 -4.85
N GLY A 9 -42.32 10.61 -5.45
CA GLY A 9 -43.73 10.21 -5.55
C GLY A 9 -43.99 9.08 -6.55
N ARG A 10 -43.03 8.71 -7.39
CA ARG A 10 -43.17 7.69 -8.45
C ARG A 10 -42.54 6.37 -8.01
N LYS A 11 -43.28 5.27 -8.13
CA LYS A 11 -42.82 3.91 -7.75
C LYS A 11 -41.49 3.52 -8.43
N THR A 12 -41.34 3.84 -9.71
CA THR A 12 -40.10 3.56 -10.47
C THR A 12 -38.89 4.32 -9.94
N SER A 13 -39.04 5.56 -9.53
CA SER A 13 -37.94 6.35 -8.93
C SER A 13 -37.53 5.83 -7.57
N ILE A 14 -38.46 5.29 -6.77
CA ILE A 14 -38.17 4.67 -5.48
C ILE A 14 -37.36 3.40 -5.66
N TRP A 15 -37.72 2.55 -6.63
CA TRP A 15 -36.95 1.35 -6.95
C TRP A 15 -35.53 1.68 -7.41
N LEU A 16 -35.36 2.66 -8.30
CA LEU A 16 -34.07 3.13 -8.74
C LEU A 16 -33.24 3.71 -7.59
N ALA A 17 -33.87 4.48 -6.70
CA ALA A 17 -33.17 5.01 -5.53
C ALA A 17 -32.69 3.89 -4.60
N LEU A 18 -33.51 2.87 -4.34
CA LEU A 18 -33.13 1.73 -3.52
C LEU A 18 -32.02 0.91 -4.15
N GLU A 19 -32.07 0.69 -5.46
CA GLU A 19 -30.99 0.05 -6.22
C GLU A 19 -29.68 0.83 -6.07
N LEU A 20 -29.72 2.16 -6.24
CA LEU A 20 -28.55 3.03 -6.08
C LEU A 20 -27.98 3.02 -4.66
N VAL A 21 -28.81 2.93 -3.63
CA VAL A 21 -28.38 2.79 -2.23
C VAL A 21 -27.60 1.48 -2.04
N LEU A 22 -28.16 0.36 -2.50
CA LEU A 22 -27.52 -0.96 -2.40
C LEU A 22 -26.20 -1.01 -3.17
N VAL A 23 -26.21 -0.44 -4.36
CA VAL A 23 -25.02 -0.34 -5.20
C VAL A 23 -23.95 0.53 -4.54
N THR A 24 -24.33 1.65 -3.92
CA THR A 24 -23.37 2.50 -3.20
C THR A 24 -22.69 1.73 -2.09
N PHE A 25 -23.44 0.96 -1.32
CA PHE A 25 -22.89 0.09 -0.27
C PHE A 25 -21.90 -0.92 -0.85
N ALA A 26 -22.27 -1.63 -1.93
CA ALA A 26 -21.44 -2.62 -2.57
C ALA A 26 -20.17 -2.01 -3.21
N CYS A 27 -20.31 -0.86 -3.88
CA CYS A 27 -19.19 -0.13 -4.46
C CYS A 27 -18.22 0.36 -3.38
N TRP A 28 -18.74 0.89 -2.28
CA TRP A 28 -17.89 1.33 -1.17
C TRP A 28 -17.05 0.17 -0.64
N TRP A 29 -17.69 -0.96 -0.34
CA TRP A 29 -17.01 -2.16 0.14
C TRP A 29 -15.97 -2.72 -0.86
N ALA A 30 -16.24 -2.65 -2.16
CA ALA A 30 -15.36 -3.19 -3.18
C ALA A 30 -14.22 -2.25 -3.58
N PHE A 31 -14.46 -0.92 -3.62
CA PHE A 31 -13.47 0.05 -4.06
C PHE A 31 -12.52 0.49 -2.94
N ASP A 32 -12.96 0.51 -1.68
CA ASP A 32 -12.14 0.92 -0.56
C ASP A 32 -10.78 0.22 -0.51
N PRO A 33 -10.67 -1.12 -0.50
CA PRO A 33 -9.38 -1.80 -0.46
C PRO A 33 -8.50 -1.52 -1.68
N VAL A 34 -9.10 -1.27 -2.84
CA VAL A 34 -8.36 -0.95 -4.08
C VAL A 34 -7.75 0.45 -4.00
N ILE A 35 -8.53 1.42 -3.50
CA ILE A 35 -8.09 2.80 -3.33
C ILE A 35 -6.94 2.86 -2.31
N VAL A 36 -7.11 2.18 -1.16
CA VAL A 36 -6.08 2.07 -0.12
C VAL A 36 -4.79 1.47 -0.68
N ALA A 37 -4.87 0.32 -1.34
CA ALA A 37 -3.70 -0.35 -1.90
C ALA A 37 -2.97 0.53 -2.93
N THR A 38 -3.70 1.26 -3.77
CA THR A 38 -3.12 2.17 -4.77
C THR A 38 -2.41 3.35 -4.10
N TYR A 39 -3.02 3.93 -3.08
CA TYR A 39 -2.44 5.02 -2.31
C TYR A 39 -1.13 4.59 -1.62
N VAL A 40 -1.19 3.48 -0.89
CA VAL A 40 -0.04 2.94 -0.14
C VAL A 40 1.11 2.53 -1.07
N ALA A 41 0.81 1.95 -2.24
CA ALA A 41 1.84 1.62 -3.24
C ALA A 41 2.58 2.86 -3.78
N GLY A 42 1.95 4.03 -3.79
CA GLY A 42 2.55 5.30 -4.21
C GLY A 42 3.35 6.02 -3.13
N MET A 43 3.35 5.55 -1.88
CA MET A 43 4.10 6.20 -0.79
C MET A 43 5.61 5.91 -0.91
N PRO A 44 6.48 6.86 -0.52
CA PRO A 44 7.92 6.64 -0.52
C PRO A 44 8.33 5.51 0.43
N MET A 45 9.33 4.73 0.04
CA MET A 45 9.84 3.61 0.85
C MET A 45 10.78 4.05 1.98
N GLY A 46 11.29 5.28 1.92
CA GLY A 46 12.31 5.79 2.84
C GLY A 46 13.73 5.34 2.49
N TYR A 47 13.92 4.66 1.37
CA TYR A 47 15.21 4.28 0.83
C TYR A 47 15.17 4.19 -0.70
N ASP A 48 16.34 4.18 -1.32
CA ASP A 48 16.55 4.32 -2.76
C ASP A 48 16.54 2.96 -3.48
N ALA A 49 15.35 2.33 -3.55
CA ALA A 49 15.18 0.99 -4.12
C ALA A 49 15.60 0.87 -5.59
N ASP A 50 15.54 1.98 -6.36
CA ASP A 50 15.82 1.98 -7.79
C ASP A 50 17.33 1.89 -8.10
N ARG A 51 18.18 2.20 -7.10
CA ARG A 51 19.64 2.13 -7.22
C ARG A 51 20.25 0.92 -6.53
N ILE A 52 19.46 0.02 -5.99
CA ILE A 52 19.95 -1.13 -5.23
C ILE A 52 19.76 -2.42 -6.02
N VAL A 53 20.84 -3.22 -6.05
CA VAL A 53 20.85 -4.57 -6.62
C VAL A 53 21.25 -5.56 -5.54
N LYS A 54 20.50 -6.65 -5.44
CA LYS A 54 20.80 -7.80 -4.62
C LYS A 54 21.57 -8.83 -5.42
N PHE A 55 22.66 -9.29 -4.88
CA PHE A 55 23.40 -10.46 -5.34
C PHE A 55 23.12 -11.59 -4.36
N GLU A 56 22.42 -12.61 -4.81
CA GLU A 56 22.06 -13.74 -3.97
C GLU A 56 23.20 -14.75 -3.91
N VAL A 57 23.88 -14.80 -2.77
CA VAL A 57 24.99 -15.73 -2.52
C VAL A 57 24.42 -17.09 -2.10
N ALA A 58 24.96 -18.14 -2.67
CA ALA A 58 24.64 -19.53 -2.35
C ALA A 58 25.94 -20.32 -2.12
N SER A 59 25.85 -21.35 -1.28
CA SER A 59 26.98 -22.27 -1.06
C SER A 59 26.77 -23.58 -1.82
N SER A 60 27.86 -24.09 -2.41
CA SER A 60 27.86 -25.28 -3.27
C SER A 60 27.89 -26.61 -2.53
N SER A 61 28.08 -26.64 -1.21
CA SER A 61 28.36 -27.88 -0.48
C SER A 61 27.62 -28.02 0.83
N ASN A 62 27.67 -29.27 1.37
CA ASN A 62 27.16 -29.61 2.67
C ASN A 62 27.83 -28.80 3.77
N LEU A 63 27.20 -27.68 4.17
CA LEU A 63 27.64 -26.77 5.24
C LEU A 63 28.03 -27.49 6.56
N LYS A 64 27.57 -28.72 6.76
CA LYS A 64 27.87 -29.53 7.96
C LYS A 64 29.33 -29.99 8.07
N LYS A 65 30.15 -29.84 7.02
CA LYS A 65 31.56 -30.30 7.00
C LYS A 65 32.58 -29.17 6.94
N GLN A 66 32.17 -27.92 6.81
CA GLN A 66 33.04 -26.79 6.63
C GLN A 66 33.15 -25.94 7.90
N LYS A 67 34.32 -25.31 8.07
CA LYS A 67 34.50 -24.30 9.10
C LYS A 67 33.81 -23.01 8.64
N TRP A 68 33.10 -22.39 9.56
CA TRP A 68 32.39 -21.12 9.32
C TRP A 68 33.35 -20.00 8.85
N GLU A 69 34.59 -20.02 9.37
CA GLU A 69 35.62 -19.04 9.04
C GLU A 69 35.94 -19.05 7.53
N ASP A 70 36.06 -20.24 6.92
CA ASP A 70 36.41 -20.37 5.49
C ASP A 70 35.28 -19.78 4.60
N ILE A 71 34.02 -19.90 5.00
CA ILE A 71 32.87 -19.36 4.25
C ILE A 71 32.80 -17.84 4.35
N VAL A 72 33.07 -17.29 5.53
CA VAL A 72 33.11 -15.82 5.74
C VAL A 72 34.23 -15.18 4.90
N ASP A 73 35.39 -15.82 4.83
CA ASP A 73 36.51 -15.33 4.00
C ASP A 73 36.13 -15.35 2.51
N GLU A 74 35.46 -16.41 2.03
CA GLU A 74 35.02 -16.49 0.64
C GLU A 74 33.94 -15.45 0.30
N GLU A 75 32.97 -15.21 1.20
CA GLU A 75 31.97 -14.15 1.04
C GLU A 75 32.63 -12.76 0.99
N SER A 76 33.67 -12.54 1.78
CA SER A 76 34.44 -11.30 1.73
C SER A 76 35.14 -11.11 0.37
N VAL A 77 35.63 -12.19 -0.24
CA VAL A 77 36.19 -12.16 -1.61
C VAL A 77 35.08 -11.84 -2.64
N LEU A 78 33.90 -12.44 -2.50
CA LEU A 78 32.77 -12.13 -3.38
C LEU A 78 32.33 -10.65 -3.24
N LEU A 79 32.28 -10.14 -2.02
CA LEU A 79 31.97 -8.74 -1.76
C LEU A 79 32.98 -7.79 -2.45
N GLN A 80 34.26 -8.07 -2.33
CA GLN A 80 35.29 -7.28 -3.03
C GLN A 80 35.14 -7.33 -4.55
N LYS A 81 34.82 -8.49 -5.12
CA LYS A 81 34.57 -8.61 -6.56
C LYS A 81 33.33 -7.81 -6.97
N VAL A 82 32.25 -7.84 -6.19
CA VAL A 82 31.02 -7.05 -6.47
C VAL A 82 31.33 -5.54 -6.45
N GLN A 83 32.15 -5.08 -5.49
CA GLN A 83 32.55 -3.67 -5.40
C GLN A 83 33.39 -3.21 -6.61
N GLN A 84 34.04 -4.12 -7.32
CA GLN A 84 34.87 -3.83 -8.50
C GLN A 84 34.08 -3.80 -9.82
N ILE A 85 32.80 -4.24 -9.82
CA ILE A 85 31.95 -4.20 -11.02
C ILE A 85 31.70 -2.74 -11.41
N ASP A 86 31.88 -2.44 -12.69
CA ASP A 86 31.63 -1.07 -13.17
C ASP A 86 30.15 -0.69 -12.99
N GLY A 87 29.91 0.52 -12.49
CA GLY A 87 28.56 0.99 -12.13
C GLY A 87 28.19 0.76 -10.67
N VAL A 88 28.91 -0.05 -9.90
CA VAL A 88 28.74 -0.16 -8.45
C VAL A 88 29.44 1.01 -7.76
N GLU A 89 28.71 1.67 -6.85
CA GLU A 89 29.22 2.76 -6.00
C GLU A 89 29.78 2.20 -4.68
N MET A 90 28.99 1.36 -4.02
CA MET A 90 29.35 0.68 -2.79
C MET A 90 28.52 -0.60 -2.62
N ALA A 91 29.03 -1.53 -1.81
CA ALA A 91 28.31 -2.76 -1.50
C ALA A 91 28.69 -3.25 -0.11
N TYR A 92 27.77 -3.97 0.52
CA TYR A 92 27.98 -4.61 1.81
C TYR A 92 27.31 -5.99 1.84
N ALA A 93 27.83 -6.89 2.68
CA ALA A 93 27.19 -8.16 2.98
C ALA A 93 26.03 -7.89 3.96
N ALA A 94 24.83 -8.21 3.53
CA ALA A 94 23.64 -7.93 4.33
C ALA A 94 23.57 -8.85 5.56
N SER A 95 22.87 -8.41 6.59
CA SER A 95 22.42 -9.29 7.67
C SER A 95 21.34 -10.25 7.18
N SER A 96 20.93 -11.18 8.02
CA SER A 96 19.92 -12.20 7.72
C SER A 96 18.56 -11.64 7.21
N THR A 97 18.29 -10.36 7.43
CA THR A 97 17.04 -9.69 7.06
C THR A 97 17.31 -8.40 6.27
N PRO A 98 17.66 -8.48 4.98
CA PRO A 98 17.83 -7.28 4.18
C PRO A 98 16.47 -6.57 3.99
N ILE A 99 16.51 -5.24 4.03
CA ILE A 99 15.32 -4.40 3.86
C ILE A 99 14.69 -4.67 2.48
N GLY A 100 13.39 -4.86 2.44
CA GLY A 100 12.64 -4.99 1.18
C GLY A 100 12.58 -6.39 0.59
N PHE A 101 13.11 -7.42 1.25
CA PHE A 101 13.13 -8.80 0.73
C PHE A 101 12.16 -9.77 1.42
N GLY A 102 11.21 -9.25 2.20
CA GLY A 102 10.12 -10.07 2.75
C GLY A 102 10.52 -11.06 3.84
N THR A 103 11.70 -10.95 4.39
CA THR A 103 12.12 -11.70 5.57
C THR A 103 11.48 -11.09 6.82
N VAL A 104 10.82 -11.93 7.58
CA VAL A 104 10.10 -11.48 8.79
C VAL A 104 11.09 -11.27 9.91
N SER A 105 11.20 -10.04 10.39
CA SER A 105 11.81 -9.75 11.68
C SER A 105 10.82 -10.07 12.80
N ILE A 106 11.29 -10.61 13.92
CA ILE A 106 10.45 -10.80 15.10
C ILE A 106 10.07 -9.40 15.62
N PRO A 107 8.79 -9.08 15.73
CA PRO A 107 8.39 -7.77 16.25
C PRO A 107 8.81 -7.62 17.70
N LYS A 108 9.17 -6.40 18.09
CA LYS A 108 9.42 -6.01 19.48
C LYS A 108 8.45 -4.92 19.89
N ILE A 109 8.11 -4.86 21.18
CA ILE A 109 7.30 -3.79 21.71
C ILE A 109 8.20 -2.89 22.58
N PHE A 110 8.27 -1.62 22.21
CA PHE A 110 9.02 -0.62 22.96
C PHE A 110 8.09 0.20 23.84
N TYR A 111 8.59 0.60 25.04
CA TYR A 111 7.81 1.28 26.06
C TYR A 111 8.52 2.54 26.53
N HIS A 112 7.77 3.63 26.68
CA HIS A 112 8.23 4.87 27.32
C HIS A 112 7.03 5.60 27.98
N ASP A 113 7.15 5.97 29.25
CA ASP A 113 6.19 6.77 30.05
C ASP A 113 4.71 6.34 29.93
N GLY A 114 4.45 5.04 29.79
CA GLY A 114 3.11 4.47 29.66
C GLY A 114 2.65 4.24 28.24
N ASP A 115 3.32 4.82 27.27
CA ASP A 115 3.09 4.56 25.84
C ASP A 115 3.85 3.33 25.38
N SER A 116 3.33 2.66 24.36
CA SER A 116 3.98 1.51 23.73
C SER A 116 3.82 1.52 22.22
N VAL A 117 4.86 1.07 21.52
CA VAL A 117 4.85 0.94 20.07
C VAL A 117 5.43 -0.41 19.68
N GLN A 118 4.68 -1.18 18.89
CA GLN A 118 5.18 -2.40 18.27
C GLN A 118 5.95 -2.04 17.00
N CYS A 119 7.18 -2.54 16.88
CA CYS A 119 8.08 -2.27 15.78
C CYS A 119 8.56 -3.56 15.13
N PHE A 120 8.74 -3.54 13.82
CA PHE A 120 9.61 -4.50 13.15
C PHE A 120 11.06 -4.04 13.27
N CYS A 121 11.96 -4.96 13.62
CA CYS A 121 13.35 -4.64 13.85
C CYS A 121 14.23 -5.25 12.76
N PHE A 122 15.02 -4.40 12.11
CA PHE A 122 16.07 -4.83 11.19
C PHE A 122 17.37 -5.03 11.97
N GLY A 123 18.04 -6.15 11.73
CA GLY A 123 19.41 -6.33 12.22
C GLY A 123 20.40 -5.59 11.32
N PHE A 124 21.36 -4.90 11.90
CA PHE A 124 22.53 -4.42 11.20
C PHE A 124 23.81 -4.84 11.94
N ASN A 125 24.86 -5.11 11.22
CA ASN A 125 26.14 -5.44 11.81
C ASN A 125 26.98 -4.18 12.01
N LYS A 126 27.76 -4.17 13.09
CA LYS A 126 28.71 -3.11 13.38
C LYS A 126 29.66 -2.87 12.20
N ASP A 127 29.95 -1.59 11.97
CA ASP A 127 30.90 -1.13 10.94
C ASP A 127 30.54 -1.48 9.49
N LEU A 128 29.31 -1.96 9.21
CA LEU A 128 28.81 -2.18 7.87
C LEU A 128 28.01 -0.98 7.33
N GLN A 129 28.12 -0.73 6.04
CA GLN A 129 27.55 0.44 5.33
C GLN A 129 26.08 0.26 4.93
N LEU A 130 25.24 -0.33 5.81
CA LEU A 130 23.83 -0.55 5.52
C LEU A 130 23.10 0.76 5.19
N PHE A 131 23.24 1.77 6.04
CA PHE A 131 22.48 3.02 5.89
C PHE A 131 22.89 3.79 4.65
N GLU A 132 24.17 3.81 4.30
CA GLU A 132 24.69 4.46 3.09
C GLU A 132 24.22 3.74 1.84
N VAL A 133 24.30 2.40 1.81
CA VAL A 133 23.86 1.61 0.65
C VAL A 133 22.37 1.82 0.39
N TYR A 134 21.54 1.84 1.42
CA TYR A 134 20.11 2.12 1.27
C TYR A 134 19.79 3.62 1.11
N GLY A 135 20.73 4.51 1.41
CA GLY A 135 20.49 5.97 1.35
C GLY A 135 19.60 6.49 2.46
N ILE A 136 19.54 5.76 3.60
CA ILE A 136 18.75 6.15 4.77
C ILE A 136 19.47 7.28 5.50
N GLN A 137 18.81 8.42 5.68
CA GLN A 137 19.42 9.61 6.24
C GLN A 137 19.28 9.66 7.76
N SER A 138 20.38 10.03 8.45
CA SER A 138 20.34 10.36 9.88
C SER A 138 19.62 11.68 10.12
N LEU A 139 18.80 11.73 11.15
CA LEU A 139 18.14 12.95 11.68
C LEU A 139 18.80 13.48 12.93
N THR A 140 19.79 12.75 13.46
CA THR A 140 20.53 13.14 14.65
C THR A 140 21.74 13.98 14.23
N PRO A 141 21.82 15.27 14.61
CA PRO A 141 22.87 16.19 14.10
C PRO A 141 24.30 15.72 14.36
N ASP A 142 24.51 15.11 15.51
CA ASP A 142 25.86 14.69 15.98
C ASP A 142 26.28 13.31 15.44
N VAL A 143 25.40 12.60 14.72
CA VAL A 143 25.66 11.26 14.19
C VAL A 143 25.33 11.26 12.70
N PRO A 144 26.29 11.54 11.81
CA PRO A 144 26.06 11.50 10.37
C PRO A 144 25.77 10.07 9.90
N THR A 145 25.15 9.93 8.71
CA THR A 145 24.75 8.63 8.15
C THR A 145 25.91 7.63 8.10
N SER A 146 27.12 8.09 7.77
CA SER A 146 28.35 7.25 7.71
C SER A 146 28.79 6.70 9.06
N GLU A 147 28.33 7.28 10.16
CA GLU A 147 28.71 6.85 11.51
C GLU A 147 27.59 6.10 12.24
N LEU A 148 26.43 5.89 11.61
CA LEU A 148 25.30 5.23 12.26
C LEU A 148 25.63 3.82 12.77
N SER A 149 26.42 3.05 12.03
CA SER A 149 26.82 1.68 12.40
C SER A 149 28.12 1.61 13.18
N HIS A 150 28.87 2.73 13.32
CA HIS A 150 30.11 2.75 14.10
C HIS A 150 29.82 2.89 15.61
N ASP A 151 30.75 2.42 16.44
CA ASP A 151 30.69 2.49 17.91
C ASP A 151 29.39 1.95 18.52
N CYS A 152 28.77 0.96 17.89
CA CYS A 152 27.59 0.30 18.39
C CYS A 152 27.94 -0.87 19.30
N GLU A 153 27.24 -0.99 20.42
CA GLU A 153 27.27 -2.20 21.26
C GLU A 153 26.26 -3.21 20.69
N GLU A 154 26.76 -4.40 20.40
CA GLU A 154 25.97 -5.51 19.90
C GLU A 154 24.86 -5.84 20.90
N ASP A 155 23.64 -6.11 20.37
CA ASP A 155 22.44 -6.42 21.14
C ASP A 155 21.96 -5.36 22.15
N ASN A 156 22.64 -4.22 22.27
CA ASN A 156 22.27 -3.13 23.16
C ASN A 156 22.00 -1.80 22.46
N THR A 157 22.45 -1.65 21.21
CA THR A 157 22.27 -0.40 20.45
C THR A 157 21.08 -0.50 19.53
N ILE A 158 20.23 0.54 19.57
CA ILE A 158 19.07 0.68 18.67
C ILE A 158 19.11 2.03 17.96
N ILE A 159 18.66 2.03 16.70
CA ILE A 159 18.39 3.23 15.90
C ILE A 159 16.90 3.23 15.59
N LEU A 160 16.22 4.32 15.89
CA LEU A 160 14.77 4.45 15.71
C LEU A 160 14.45 5.18 14.41
N THR A 161 13.32 4.84 13.77
CA THR A 161 12.75 5.71 12.75
C THR A 161 12.07 6.93 13.39
N ARG A 162 11.90 8.01 12.60
CA ARG A 162 11.22 9.24 13.05
C ARG A 162 9.87 8.96 13.69
N SER A 163 9.04 8.15 13.02
CA SER A 163 7.69 7.81 13.51
C SER A 163 7.70 7.14 14.86
N VAL A 164 8.65 6.25 15.14
CA VAL A 164 8.78 5.57 16.43
C VAL A 164 9.22 6.57 17.52
N ALA A 165 10.23 7.40 17.22
CA ALA A 165 10.69 8.43 18.16
C ALA A 165 9.57 9.42 18.51
N MET A 166 8.81 9.87 17.52
CA MET A 166 7.68 10.79 17.73
C MET A 166 6.53 10.15 18.50
N LYS A 167 6.20 8.89 18.25
CA LYS A 167 5.12 8.17 18.96
C LYS A 167 5.48 7.92 20.43
N LEU A 168 6.74 7.58 20.74
CA LEU A 168 7.16 7.25 22.11
C LEU A 168 7.59 8.47 22.94
N PHE A 169 8.27 9.43 22.32
CA PHE A 169 8.91 10.53 23.05
C PHE A 169 8.35 11.91 22.69
N GLY A 170 7.52 12.03 21.64
CA GLY A 170 7.06 13.30 21.13
C GLY A 170 8.15 14.17 20.48
N THR A 171 9.38 13.66 20.35
CA THR A 171 10.55 14.37 19.79
C THR A 171 11.49 13.40 19.11
N ILE A 172 12.29 13.91 18.16
CA ILE A 172 13.41 13.15 17.53
C ILE A 172 14.73 13.28 18.29
N ASP A 173 14.80 14.19 19.26
CA ASP A 173 16.01 14.37 20.10
C ASP A 173 15.99 13.38 21.27
N VAL A 174 16.37 12.14 20.96
CA VAL A 174 16.31 11.00 21.89
C VAL A 174 17.63 10.21 21.98
N ALA A 175 18.66 10.63 21.24
CA ALA A 175 19.96 9.96 21.26
C ALA A 175 20.53 9.88 22.68
N GLY A 176 21.15 8.76 23.04
CA GLY A 176 21.69 8.48 24.37
C GLY A 176 20.65 8.05 25.43
N ARG A 177 19.35 8.11 25.15
CA ARG A 177 18.33 7.62 26.09
C ARG A 177 18.24 6.09 26.05
N LYS A 178 17.73 5.52 27.15
CA LYS A 178 17.44 4.09 27.24
C LYS A 178 15.99 3.81 26.91
N LEU A 179 15.74 2.74 26.19
CA LEU A 179 14.43 2.30 25.76
C LEU A 179 14.15 0.87 26.24
N LEU A 180 13.07 0.69 26.98
CA LEU A 180 12.64 -0.62 27.46
C LEU A 180 11.90 -1.37 26.35
N ALA A 181 12.23 -2.64 26.17
CA ALA A 181 11.62 -3.50 25.17
C ALA A 181 11.04 -4.78 25.79
N SER A 182 9.96 -5.28 25.17
CA SER A 182 9.55 -6.68 25.30
C SER A 182 9.95 -7.45 24.05
N GLU A 183 10.52 -8.61 24.24
CA GLU A 183 10.86 -9.57 23.21
C GLU A 183 9.97 -10.80 23.31
N LEU A 184 9.70 -11.44 22.18
CA LEU A 184 8.92 -12.67 22.16
C LEU A 184 9.84 -13.84 22.53
N ASN A 185 9.58 -14.48 23.67
CA ASN A 185 10.28 -15.68 24.09
C ASN A 185 9.55 -16.92 23.58
N PHE A 186 10.29 -17.85 22.98
CA PHE A 186 9.80 -19.10 22.40
C PHE A 186 10.23 -20.35 23.21
N ASP A 187 10.82 -20.16 24.40
CA ASP A 187 11.33 -21.29 25.22
C ASP A 187 10.22 -22.09 25.92
N GLY A 188 8.96 -21.63 25.88
CA GLY A 188 7.79 -22.30 26.44
C GLY A 188 6.91 -22.97 25.39
N ASP A 189 5.82 -23.62 25.85
CA ASP A 189 4.81 -24.24 25.00
C ASP A 189 4.06 -23.25 24.12
N GLU A 190 3.93 -21.99 24.58
CA GLU A 190 3.36 -20.89 23.83
C GLU A 190 4.32 -19.67 23.87
N PRO A 191 4.41 -18.87 22.78
CA PRO A 191 5.22 -17.66 22.75
C PRO A 191 4.72 -16.65 23.77
N GLU A 192 5.63 -16.12 24.62
CA GLU A 192 5.31 -15.13 25.65
C GLU A 192 6.14 -13.85 25.46
N TRP A 193 5.51 -12.70 25.70
CA TRP A 193 6.18 -11.41 25.71
C TRP A 193 6.90 -11.17 27.04
N VAL A 194 8.24 -11.13 27.01
CA VAL A 194 9.08 -10.85 28.18
C VAL A 194 9.58 -9.41 28.10
N LYS A 195 9.26 -8.61 29.12
CA LYS A 195 9.60 -7.17 29.23
C LYS A 195 10.80 -6.98 30.17
N ASP A 196 12.01 -7.15 29.66
CA ASP A 196 13.21 -7.12 30.49
C ASP A 196 14.44 -6.49 29.85
N LYS A 197 14.40 -6.15 28.54
CA LYS A 197 15.58 -5.70 27.82
C LYS A 197 15.60 -4.19 27.63
N TYR A 198 16.76 -3.58 27.87
CA TYR A 198 16.98 -2.16 27.62
C TYR A 198 17.95 -1.97 26.45
N TYR A 199 17.56 -1.09 25.53
CA TYR A 199 18.40 -0.64 24.44
C TYR A 199 18.86 0.79 24.66
N SER A 200 20.08 1.13 24.23
CA SER A 200 20.58 2.50 24.14
C SER A 200 20.27 3.06 22.76
N ILE A 201 19.57 4.19 22.70
CA ILE A 201 19.22 4.84 21.43
C ILE A 201 20.46 5.55 20.88
N ARG A 202 20.99 5.11 19.75
CA ARG A 202 22.16 5.71 19.08
C ARG A 202 21.76 6.98 18.30
N ALA A 203 20.73 6.86 17.49
CA ALA A 203 20.29 7.90 16.60
C ALA A 203 18.83 7.69 16.17
N VAL A 204 18.28 8.72 15.53
CA VAL A 204 16.99 8.66 14.80
C VAL A 204 17.28 8.85 13.32
N VAL A 205 16.62 8.06 12.47
CA VAL A 205 16.71 8.11 11.01
C VAL A 205 15.36 8.45 10.39
N GLU A 206 15.36 8.79 9.11
CA GLU A 206 14.13 8.95 8.33
C GLU A 206 13.27 7.67 8.38
N ASP A 207 11.98 7.83 8.12
CA ASP A 207 11.04 6.72 8.14
C ASP A 207 11.34 5.74 7.00
N VAL A 208 11.43 4.45 7.37
CA VAL A 208 11.68 3.34 6.45
C VAL A 208 10.50 2.39 6.52
N ARG A 209 9.94 2.04 5.37
CA ARG A 209 8.87 1.05 5.27
C ARG A 209 9.46 -0.35 5.12
N PHE A 210 8.88 -1.31 5.84
CA PHE A 210 9.31 -2.71 5.76
C PHE A 210 8.86 -3.33 4.43
N PHE A 211 7.56 -3.19 4.11
CA PHE A 211 7.00 -3.62 2.84
C PHE A 211 6.37 -2.45 2.08
N GLY A 212 6.30 -2.55 0.76
CA GLY A 212 5.66 -1.54 -0.09
C GLY A 212 4.16 -1.35 0.17
N TYR A 213 3.56 -2.20 0.97
CA TYR A 213 2.16 -2.11 1.38
C TYR A 213 1.97 -1.63 2.83
N ASP A 214 3.04 -1.47 3.61
CA ASP A 214 2.93 -0.94 4.97
C ASP A 214 2.76 0.58 4.89
N ARG A 215 1.78 1.10 5.56
CA ARG A 215 1.65 2.53 5.76
C ARG A 215 2.49 3.02 6.93
N GLU A 216 2.52 2.23 7.98
CA GLU A 216 3.27 2.59 9.18
C GLU A 216 4.76 2.33 9.00
N CYS A 217 5.55 3.34 9.33
CA CYS A 217 7.01 3.27 9.36
C CYS A 217 7.49 3.00 10.80
N THR A 218 6.76 2.15 11.54
CA THR A 218 7.13 1.77 12.91
C THR A 218 8.21 0.70 12.87
N ASN A 219 9.41 1.11 12.47
CA ASN A 219 10.56 0.24 12.33
C ASN A 219 11.72 0.75 13.16
N ALA A 220 12.61 -0.17 13.54
CA ALA A 220 13.83 0.12 14.25
C ALA A 220 14.98 -0.73 13.72
N PHE A 221 16.21 -0.29 13.96
CA PHE A 221 17.41 -1.02 13.59
C PHE A 221 18.16 -1.39 14.86
N ILE A 222 18.51 -2.67 15.00
CA ILE A 222 19.21 -3.19 16.16
C ILE A 222 20.58 -3.71 15.73
N CYS A 223 21.62 -3.28 16.40
CA CYS A 223 22.96 -3.81 16.21
C CYS A 223 22.97 -5.28 16.65
N ALA A 224 23.15 -6.19 15.71
CA ALA A 224 23.08 -7.63 15.93
C ALA A 224 24.47 -8.26 15.86
N ASN A 225 24.73 -9.19 16.78
CA ASN A 225 25.92 -10.04 16.74
C ASN A 225 25.62 -11.30 15.89
N SER A 226 25.37 -11.13 14.61
CA SER A 226 25.22 -12.27 13.71
C SER A 226 26.36 -12.28 12.71
N LEU A 227 27.18 -13.32 12.78
CA LEU A 227 28.05 -13.67 11.67
C LEU A 227 27.18 -14.25 10.56
N PRO A 228 26.95 -13.50 9.50
CA PRO A 228 26.07 -13.97 8.44
C PRO A 228 26.85 -14.98 7.57
N VAL A 229 26.20 -16.08 7.29
CA VAL A 229 26.72 -17.06 6.33
C VAL A 229 25.69 -17.24 5.22
N ALA A 230 26.15 -17.27 3.99
CA ALA A 230 25.35 -17.28 2.78
C ALA A 230 24.34 -16.13 2.72
N VAL A 231 24.82 -14.93 3.07
CA VAL A 231 24.01 -13.71 3.04
C VAL A 231 24.06 -13.03 1.70
N PRO A 232 22.98 -12.37 1.29
CA PRO A 232 22.99 -11.60 0.07
C PRO A 232 23.95 -10.40 0.19
N ILE A 233 24.64 -10.08 -0.90
CA ILE A 233 25.38 -8.83 -1.04
C ILE A 233 24.43 -7.79 -1.64
N MET A 234 24.31 -6.64 -0.96
CA MET A 234 23.53 -5.51 -1.43
C MET A 234 24.48 -4.47 -2.00
N ALA A 235 24.25 -4.07 -3.24
CA ALA A 235 25.06 -3.08 -3.92
C ALA A 235 24.24 -1.86 -4.32
N ARG A 236 24.76 -0.66 -4.01
CA ARG A 236 24.26 0.62 -4.50
C ARG A 236 24.94 0.93 -5.82
N LEU A 237 24.17 1.28 -6.83
CA LEU A 237 24.68 1.70 -8.12
C LEU A 237 24.96 3.20 -8.14
N ARG A 238 25.94 3.61 -8.98
CA ARG A 238 26.24 5.02 -9.23
C ARG A 238 25.02 5.75 -9.77
N GLU A 239 25.00 7.05 -9.54
CA GLU A 239 23.93 7.91 -10.03
C GLU A 239 23.79 7.83 -11.56
N GLY A 240 22.54 7.70 -12.03
CA GLY A 240 22.25 7.55 -13.47
C GLY A 240 22.29 6.11 -14.00
N VAL A 241 22.76 5.12 -13.23
CA VAL A 241 22.73 3.71 -13.62
C VAL A 241 21.38 3.09 -13.28
N ASN A 242 20.69 2.56 -14.30
CA ASN A 242 19.42 1.85 -14.09
C ASN A 242 19.66 0.42 -13.63
N ALA A 243 19.14 0.05 -12.46
CA ALA A 243 19.34 -1.26 -11.86
C ALA A 243 18.83 -2.43 -12.73
N ALA A 244 17.74 -2.25 -13.44
CA ALA A 244 17.22 -3.31 -14.31
C ALA A 244 18.09 -3.56 -15.54
N GLN A 245 18.66 -2.49 -16.12
CA GLN A 245 19.60 -2.59 -17.24
C GLN A 245 20.93 -3.14 -16.76
N PHE A 246 21.41 -2.72 -15.60
CA PHE A 246 22.63 -3.23 -14.97
C PHE A 246 22.54 -4.75 -14.77
N VAL A 247 21.47 -5.25 -14.18
CA VAL A 247 21.24 -6.69 -13.99
C VAL A 247 21.29 -7.43 -15.32
N GLN A 248 20.62 -6.91 -16.35
CA GLN A 248 20.60 -7.56 -17.67
C GLN A 248 21.98 -7.58 -18.35
N ALA A 249 22.76 -6.51 -18.18
CA ALA A 249 24.08 -6.38 -18.80
C ALA A 249 25.14 -7.29 -18.16
N HIS A 250 25.07 -7.49 -16.83
CA HIS A 250 26.11 -8.21 -16.08
C HIS A 250 25.71 -9.65 -15.67
N GLU A 251 24.50 -10.13 -16.04
CA GLU A 251 24.01 -11.45 -15.59
C GLU A 251 24.98 -12.60 -15.94
N GLN A 252 25.50 -12.61 -17.16
CA GLN A 252 26.42 -13.67 -17.60
C GLN A 252 27.82 -13.56 -16.95
N GLU A 253 28.31 -12.34 -16.80
CA GLU A 253 29.59 -12.05 -16.17
C GLU A 253 29.57 -12.47 -14.69
N VAL A 254 28.54 -12.08 -13.97
CA VAL A 254 28.33 -12.40 -12.55
C VAL A 254 28.29 -13.91 -12.30
N GLN A 255 27.53 -14.65 -13.11
CA GLN A 255 27.44 -16.11 -12.98
C GLN A 255 28.78 -16.82 -13.28
N ARG A 256 29.62 -16.25 -14.12
CA ARG A 256 30.94 -16.80 -14.46
C ARG A 256 32.02 -16.44 -13.46
N ASP A 257 32.10 -15.17 -13.06
CA ASP A 257 33.25 -14.60 -12.37
C ASP A 257 33.04 -14.45 -10.85
N LEU A 258 31.78 -14.40 -10.38
CA LEU A 258 31.49 -14.36 -8.95
C LEU A 258 31.30 -15.75 -8.36
N VAL A 259 32.36 -16.52 -8.43
CA VAL A 259 32.45 -17.89 -7.89
C VAL A 259 33.75 -17.99 -7.08
N THR A 260 33.68 -18.69 -5.95
CA THR A 260 34.81 -19.12 -5.11
C THR A 260 34.78 -20.65 -5.00
N GLU A 261 35.56 -21.24 -4.12
CA GLU A 261 35.60 -22.72 -3.97
C GLU A 261 34.28 -23.30 -3.48
N HIS A 262 33.61 -22.58 -2.54
CA HIS A 262 32.38 -23.06 -1.90
C HIS A 262 31.18 -22.14 -2.08
N CYS A 263 31.41 -20.87 -2.43
CA CYS A 263 30.38 -19.87 -2.58
C CYS A 263 30.28 -19.34 -4.00
N TYR A 264 29.06 -19.00 -4.43
CA TYR A 264 28.81 -18.38 -5.73
C TYR A 264 27.58 -17.48 -5.70
N VAL A 265 27.53 -16.51 -6.61
CA VAL A 265 26.33 -15.70 -6.80
C VAL A 265 25.37 -16.43 -7.73
N ARG A 266 24.23 -16.83 -7.19
CA ARG A 266 23.20 -17.57 -7.92
C ARG A 266 22.43 -16.70 -8.89
N GLN A 267 22.06 -15.50 -8.46
CA GLN A 267 21.31 -14.54 -9.27
C GLN A 267 21.48 -13.11 -8.77
N MET A 268 21.21 -12.16 -9.66
CA MET A 268 21.06 -10.74 -9.34
C MET A 268 19.61 -10.29 -9.54
N GLU A 269 19.13 -9.43 -8.67
CA GLU A 269 17.82 -8.80 -8.82
C GLU A 269 17.85 -7.34 -8.39
N ALA A 270 17.24 -6.46 -9.21
CA ALA A 270 17.02 -5.08 -8.80
C ALA A 270 15.97 -5.06 -7.65
N LEU A 271 16.24 -4.29 -6.60
CA LEU A 271 15.39 -4.23 -5.42
C LEU A 271 13.96 -3.74 -5.76
N SER A 272 13.84 -2.77 -6.66
CA SER A 272 12.54 -2.30 -7.15
C SER A 272 11.71 -3.41 -7.83
N LYS A 273 12.35 -4.31 -8.59
CA LYS A 273 11.66 -5.47 -9.18
C LYS A 273 11.22 -6.50 -8.13
N VAL A 274 12.03 -6.71 -7.10
CA VAL A 274 11.68 -7.62 -6.00
C VAL A 274 10.47 -7.07 -5.24
N GLN A 275 10.46 -5.78 -4.94
CA GLN A 275 9.33 -5.12 -4.30
C GLN A 275 8.05 -5.19 -5.13
N ASP A 276 8.17 -4.93 -6.43
CA ASP A 276 7.05 -5.08 -7.37
C ASP A 276 6.47 -6.49 -7.36
N LYS A 277 7.33 -7.52 -7.31
CA LYS A 277 6.89 -8.92 -7.19
C LYS A 277 6.20 -9.18 -5.84
N LEU A 278 6.78 -8.72 -4.73
CA LEU A 278 6.20 -8.87 -3.39
C LEU A 278 4.83 -8.21 -3.29
N VAL A 279 4.66 -7.02 -3.85
CA VAL A 279 3.37 -6.33 -3.90
C VAL A 279 2.38 -7.05 -4.81
N LYS A 280 2.80 -7.52 -5.99
CA LYS A 280 1.91 -8.15 -6.98
C LYS A 280 1.54 -9.60 -6.62
N ASP A 281 2.52 -10.39 -6.18
CA ASP A 281 2.38 -11.84 -5.97
C ASP A 281 2.16 -12.21 -4.50
N GLY A 282 2.41 -11.27 -3.59
CA GLY A 282 2.12 -11.39 -2.17
C GLY A 282 0.63 -11.57 -1.88
N HIS A 283 0.30 -11.88 -0.63
CA HIS A 283 -1.08 -12.05 -0.17
C HIS A 283 -1.94 -10.82 -0.51
N LEU A 284 -1.41 -9.62 -0.29
CA LEU A 284 -2.07 -8.34 -0.56
C LEU A 284 -2.29 -8.08 -2.05
N GLY A 285 -1.33 -8.37 -2.91
CA GLY A 285 -1.49 -8.22 -4.36
C GLY A 285 -2.57 -9.14 -4.91
N ARG A 286 -2.64 -10.39 -4.43
CA ARG A 286 -3.72 -11.33 -4.77
C ARG A 286 -5.07 -10.85 -4.27
N GLN A 287 -5.13 -10.32 -3.04
CA GLN A 287 -6.35 -9.77 -2.45
C GLN A 287 -6.81 -8.51 -3.20
N THR A 288 -5.90 -7.59 -3.50
CA THR A 288 -6.20 -6.38 -4.29
C THR A 288 -6.72 -6.73 -5.67
N ARG A 289 -6.09 -7.70 -6.37
CA ARG A 289 -6.57 -8.18 -7.68
C ARG A 289 -7.96 -8.79 -7.58
N ARG A 290 -8.22 -9.62 -6.57
CA ARG A 290 -9.56 -10.17 -6.31
C ARG A 290 -10.57 -9.07 -6.06
N ASN A 291 -10.25 -8.09 -5.21
CA ASN A 291 -11.14 -6.97 -4.91
C ASN A 291 -11.40 -6.10 -6.14
N LEU A 292 -10.39 -5.90 -6.98
CA LEU A 292 -10.54 -5.20 -8.26
C LEU A 292 -11.49 -5.92 -9.22
N LEU A 293 -11.40 -7.25 -9.33
CA LEU A 293 -12.34 -8.04 -10.14
C LEU A 293 -13.76 -7.94 -9.61
N VAL A 294 -13.94 -7.99 -8.29
CA VAL A 294 -15.25 -7.82 -7.64
C VAL A 294 -15.78 -6.40 -7.87
N ALA A 295 -14.94 -5.38 -7.72
CA ALA A 295 -15.29 -3.99 -8.00
C ALA A 295 -15.71 -3.79 -9.47
N ALA A 296 -14.95 -4.35 -10.42
CA ALA A 296 -15.29 -4.32 -11.84
C ALA A 296 -16.62 -5.04 -12.13
N PHE A 297 -16.85 -6.20 -11.53
CA PHE A 297 -18.11 -6.93 -11.65
C PHE A 297 -19.30 -6.08 -11.15
N PHE A 298 -19.18 -5.46 -9.98
CA PHE A 298 -20.22 -4.58 -9.46
C PHE A 298 -20.41 -3.33 -10.34
N ALA A 299 -19.34 -2.72 -10.85
CA ALA A 299 -19.44 -1.57 -11.76
C ALA A 299 -20.17 -1.92 -13.05
N ILE A 300 -19.90 -3.09 -13.64
CA ILE A 300 -20.57 -3.58 -14.85
C ILE A 300 -22.06 -3.86 -14.55
N ASN A 301 -22.38 -4.59 -13.48
CA ASN A 301 -23.76 -4.86 -13.08
C ASN A 301 -24.53 -3.58 -12.79
N LEU A 302 -23.91 -2.62 -12.08
CA LEU A 302 -24.48 -1.29 -11.87
C LEU A 302 -24.84 -0.63 -13.19
N THR A 303 -23.91 -0.64 -14.14
CA THR A 303 -24.14 0.01 -15.45
C THR A 303 -25.32 -0.62 -16.18
N PHE A 304 -25.43 -1.94 -16.20
CA PHE A 304 -26.54 -2.64 -16.86
C PHE A 304 -27.86 -2.51 -16.11
N GLY A 305 -27.86 -2.63 -14.78
CA GLY A 305 -29.05 -2.50 -13.93
C GLY A 305 -29.65 -1.09 -14.02
N VAL A 306 -28.80 -0.09 -13.76
CA VAL A 306 -29.22 1.32 -13.86
C VAL A 306 -29.62 1.69 -15.28
N PHE A 307 -28.89 1.22 -16.31
CA PHE A 307 -29.26 1.46 -17.71
C PHE A 307 -30.62 0.85 -18.05
N GLY A 308 -30.89 -0.39 -17.64
CA GLY A 308 -32.19 -1.04 -17.83
C GLY A 308 -33.33 -0.30 -17.14
N THR A 309 -33.16 0.06 -15.88
CA THR A 309 -34.16 0.81 -15.09
C THR A 309 -34.40 2.21 -15.69
N LEU A 310 -33.34 2.90 -16.10
CA LEU A 310 -33.44 4.21 -16.74
C LEU A 310 -34.07 4.16 -18.14
N LEU A 311 -33.84 3.09 -18.90
CA LEU A 311 -34.54 2.87 -20.17
C LEU A 311 -36.03 2.75 -19.95
N MET A 312 -36.48 1.97 -18.95
CA MET A 312 -37.91 1.86 -18.62
C MET A 312 -38.44 3.19 -18.14
N TYR A 313 -37.73 3.87 -17.26
CA TYR A 313 -38.11 5.18 -16.73
C TYR A 313 -38.28 6.23 -17.82
N THR A 314 -37.34 6.32 -18.74
CA THR A 314 -37.39 7.29 -19.86
C THR A 314 -38.47 6.94 -20.88
N ARG A 315 -38.72 5.63 -21.14
CA ARG A 315 -39.85 5.22 -21.99
C ARG A 315 -41.19 5.66 -21.44
N GLN A 316 -41.43 5.46 -20.15
CA GLN A 316 -42.70 5.90 -19.47
C GLN A 316 -42.87 7.42 -19.51
N ARG A 317 -41.81 8.20 -19.67
CA ARG A 317 -41.87 9.67 -19.74
C ARG A 317 -41.84 10.23 -21.18
N ARG A 318 -41.89 9.37 -22.19
CA ARG A 318 -41.87 9.77 -23.59
C ARG A 318 -43.10 10.64 -23.93
N GLU A 319 -44.26 10.28 -23.41
CA GLU A 319 -45.48 11.05 -23.59
C GLU A 319 -45.39 12.42 -22.91
N GLU A 320 -44.92 12.47 -21.65
CA GLU A 320 -44.71 13.73 -20.93
C GLU A 320 -43.73 14.67 -21.67
N ALA A 321 -42.65 14.11 -22.26
CA ALA A 321 -41.71 14.85 -23.07
C ALA A 321 -42.36 15.36 -24.38
N GLY A 322 -43.21 14.55 -25.00
CA GLY A 322 -44.02 14.93 -26.17
C GLY A 322 -44.95 16.10 -25.90
N VAL A 323 -45.70 16.01 -24.80
CA VAL A 323 -46.63 17.09 -24.36
C VAL A 323 -45.83 18.38 -24.07
N ARG A 324 -44.73 18.32 -23.33
CA ARG A 324 -43.90 19.49 -23.06
C ARG A 324 -43.33 20.13 -24.34
N ARG A 325 -43.00 19.33 -25.36
CA ARG A 325 -42.58 19.86 -26.66
C ARG A 325 -43.72 20.52 -27.41
N ALA A 326 -44.90 19.98 -27.35
CA ALA A 326 -46.09 20.59 -27.96
C ALA A 326 -46.38 21.97 -27.33
N PHE A 327 -46.08 22.18 -26.03
CA PHE A 327 -46.16 23.45 -25.33
C PHE A 327 -44.92 24.36 -25.50
N GLY A 328 -44.02 24.03 -26.44
CA GLY A 328 -42.89 24.90 -26.81
C GLY A 328 -41.58 24.65 -26.05
N ALA A 329 -41.42 23.55 -25.28
CA ALA A 329 -40.17 23.22 -24.64
C ALA A 329 -39.10 22.82 -25.69
N THR A 330 -37.90 23.36 -25.53
CA THR A 330 -36.74 23.04 -26.40
C THR A 330 -36.24 21.61 -26.16
N ARG A 331 -35.64 20.96 -27.18
CA ARG A 331 -35.02 19.62 -27.05
C ARG A 331 -33.98 19.59 -25.94
N TRP A 332 -33.14 20.59 -25.88
CA TRP A 332 -32.11 20.74 -24.86
C TRP A 332 -32.69 20.96 -23.45
N GLY A 333 -33.79 21.72 -23.32
CA GLY A 333 -34.43 21.92 -22.03
C GLY A 333 -34.95 20.63 -21.43
N ILE A 334 -35.55 19.74 -22.27
CA ILE A 334 -36.00 18.42 -21.85
C ILE A 334 -34.85 17.49 -21.52
N PHE A 335 -33.80 17.46 -22.34
CA PHE A 335 -32.58 16.68 -22.09
C PHE A 335 -31.97 17.03 -20.72
N TRP A 336 -31.70 18.30 -20.49
CA TRP A 336 -31.15 18.76 -19.19
C TRP A 336 -32.12 18.53 -18.03
N GLY A 337 -33.42 18.50 -18.29
CA GLY A 337 -34.41 18.10 -17.30
C GLY A 337 -34.17 16.65 -16.80
N PHE A 338 -33.97 15.70 -17.70
CA PHE A 338 -33.65 14.31 -17.36
C PHE A 338 -32.30 14.18 -16.63
N ILE A 339 -31.26 14.85 -17.11
CA ILE A 339 -29.94 14.83 -16.50
C ILE A 339 -29.99 15.38 -15.07
N ARG A 340 -30.65 16.51 -14.85
CA ARG A 340 -30.81 17.11 -13.53
C ARG A 340 -31.57 16.20 -12.55
N GLU A 341 -32.62 15.54 -13.04
CA GLU A 341 -33.41 14.62 -12.23
C GLU A 341 -32.58 13.39 -11.84
N ALA A 342 -31.86 12.80 -12.80
CA ALA A 342 -30.94 11.69 -12.54
C ALA A 342 -29.83 12.09 -11.54
N TRP A 343 -29.26 13.27 -11.70
CA TRP A 343 -28.25 13.81 -10.77
C TRP A 343 -28.80 13.95 -9.34
N LEU A 344 -29.99 14.55 -9.16
CA LEU A 344 -30.61 14.73 -7.85
C LEU A 344 -30.93 13.38 -7.19
N LEU A 345 -31.50 12.46 -7.96
CA LEU A 345 -31.83 11.12 -7.46
C LEU A 345 -30.57 10.36 -7.02
N THR A 346 -29.53 10.39 -7.84
CA THR A 346 -28.24 9.76 -7.53
C THR A 346 -27.61 10.37 -6.29
N THR A 347 -27.57 11.70 -6.19
CA THR A 347 -26.96 12.37 -5.03
C THR A 347 -27.66 11.99 -3.72
N VAL A 348 -28.98 12.00 -3.68
CA VAL A 348 -29.74 11.61 -2.48
C VAL A 348 -29.52 10.13 -2.15
N SER A 349 -29.55 9.25 -3.16
CA SER A 349 -29.37 7.81 -2.95
C SER A 349 -27.97 7.46 -2.47
N VAL A 350 -26.94 8.07 -3.06
CA VAL A 350 -25.54 7.84 -2.65
C VAL A 350 -25.31 8.36 -1.23
N LEU A 351 -25.82 9.54 -0.87
CA LEU A 351 -25.71 10.04 0.50
C LEU A 351 -26.34 9.07 1.51
N LEU A 352 -27.54 8.55 1.21
CA LEU A 352 -28.17 7.54 2.07
C LEU A 352 -27.35 6.25 2.14
N GLY A 353 -26.82 5.78 1.01
CA GLY A 353 -25.96 4.61 0.95
C GLY A 353 -24.67 4.78 1.76
N CYS A 354 -24.03 5.95 1.69
CA CYS A 354 -22.86 6.28 2.50
C CYS A 354 -23.18 6.31 4.00
N ILE A 355 -24.33 6.88 4.41
CA ILE A 355 -24.75 6.89 5.81
C ILE A 355 -24.96 5.46 6.32
N ILE A 356 -25.60 4.60 5.54
CA ILE A 356 -25.82 3.19 5.90
C ILE A 356 -24.47 2.46 6.02
N TYR A 357 -23.56 2.68 5.07
CA TYR A 357 -22.24 2.08 5.13
C TYR A 357 -21.43 2.58 6.32
N PHE A 358 -21.47 3.87 6.62
CA PHE A 358 -20.84 4.46 7.81
C PHE A 358 -21.31 3.76 9.09
N GLN A 359 -22.63 3.65 9.26
CA GLN A 359 -23.21 2.97 10.41
C GLN A 359 -22.79 1.49 10.50
N PHE A 360 -22.71 0.80 9.36
CA PHE A 360 -22.21 -0.57 9.29
C PHE A 360 -20.73 -0.65 9.69
N ALA A 361 -19.88 0.23 9.18
CA ALA A 361 -18.46 0.26 9.47
C ALA A 361 -18.18 0.51 10.97
N VAL A 362 -18.88 1.49 11.56
CA VAL A 362 -18.76 1.80 12.98
C VAL A 362 -19.28 0.65 13.85
N SER A 363 -20.45 0.08 13.53
CA SER A 363 -21.05 -1.00 14.32
C SER A 363 -20.26 -2.31 14.30
N ARG A 364 -19.48 -2.55 13.26
CA ARG A 364 -18.61 -3.73 13.11
C ARG A 364 -17.21 -3.52 13.67
N GLY A 365 -16.87 -2.33 14.12
CA GLY A 365 -15.52 -2.00 14.56
C GLY A 365 -14.46 -2.26 13.47
N ILE A 366 -14.82 -2.09 12.20
CA ILE A 366 -13.92 -2.41 11.08
C ILE A 366 -12.64 -1.59 11.16
N TYR A 367 -12.70 -0.44 11.82
CA TYR A 367 -11.60 0.51 11.96
C TYR A 367 -10.96 0.55 13.36
N ASP A 368 -11.50 -0.20 14.33
CA ASP A 368 -10.98 -0.23 15.71
C ASP A 368 -9.89 -1.30 15.93
N ASN A 369 -9.80 -2.31 15.05
CA ASN A 369 -8.86 -3.42 15.21
C ASN A 369 -7.55 -3.16 14.44
N PHE A 370 -6.75 -2.24 14.92
CA PHE A 370 -5.43 -1.91 14.37
C PHE A 370 -4.32 -2.90 14.77
N ALA A 371 -4.61 -3.89 15.60
CA ALA A 371 -3.63 -4.76 16.22
C ALA A 371 -3.33 -6.06 15.44
N SER A 372 -3.93 -6.29 14.26
CA SER A 372 -3.68 -7.51 13.48
C SER A 372 -2.68 -7.27 12.35
N PRO A 373 -1.70 -8.16 12.12
CA PRO A 373 -0.79 -8.10 10.97
C PRO A 373 -1.51 -8.05 9.61
N ASP A 374 -2.73 -8.60 9.55
CA ASP A 374 -3.62 -8.48 8.38
C ASP A 374 -4.23 -7.09 8.19
N SER A 375 -3.98 -6.16 9.11
CA SER A 375 -4.56 -4.83 9.12
C SER A 375 -3.85 -3.80 8.24
N ALA A 376 -2.76 -4.14 7.58
CA ALA A 376 -2.01 -3.26 6.67
C ALA A 376 -2.88 -2.58 5.60
N ILE A 377 -4.00 -3.18 5.24
CA ILE A 377 -4.96 -2.62 4.27
C ILE A 377 -5.87 -1.55 4.88
N ARG A 378 -5.94 -1.44 6.20
CA ARG A 378 -6.94 -0.60 6.90
C ARG A 378 -6.51 0.84 7.15
N LEU A 379 -5.24 1.15 6.95
CA LEU A 379 -4.63 2.38 7.42
C LEU A 379 -4.12 3.24 6.27
N TRP A 380 -4.98 4.00 5.63
CA TRP A 380 -4.49 4.95 4.65
C TRP A 380 -4.62 6.43 5.08
N PHE A 381 -5.40 6.70 6.14
CA PHE A 381 -5.43 7.97 6.84
C PHE A 381 -5.41 7.75 8.36
N ASP A 382 -4.81 8.68 9.10
CA ASP A 382 -4.76 8.64 10.57
C ASP A 382 -6.14 8.86 11.18
N ASP A 383 -7.03 9.52 10.42
CA ASP A 383 -8.39 9.81 10.81
C ASP A 383 -9.40 9.09 9.90
N PHE A 384 -10.26 8.28 10.53
CA PHE A 384 -11.34 7.59 9.84
C PHE A 384 -12.31 8.53 9.12
N GLY A 385 -12.56 9.71 9.66
CA GLY A 385 -13.45 10.68 9.04
C GLY A 385 -12.93 11.14 7.68
N THR A 386 -11.65 11.46 7.58
CA THR A 386 -10.99 11.85 6.34
C THR A 386 -10.99 10.70 5.33
N HIS A 387 -10.66 9.48 5.78
CA HIS A 387 -10.71 8.28 4.95
C HIS A 387 -12.10 8.08 4.35
N PHE A 388 -13.13 8.08 5.20
CA PHE A 388 -14.50 7.88 4.78
C PHE A 388 -14.97 8.96 3.79
N LEU A 389 -14.61 10.22 4.02
CA LEU A 389 -14.98 11.33 3.14
C LEU A 389 -14.37 11.16 1.74
N VAL A 390 -13.07 10.85 1.66
CA VAL A 390 -12.36 10.72 0.37
C VAL A 390 -12.91 9.54 -0.43
N VAL A 391 -13.08 8.35 0.19
CA VAL A 391 -13.66 7.19 -0.49
C VAL A 391 -15.08 7.48 -0.95
N SER A 392 -15.90 8.11 -0.10
CA SER A 392 -17.28 8.47 -0.44
C SER A 392 -17.35 9.43 -1.63
N ILE A 393 -16.44 10.39 -1.74
CA ILE A 393 -16.36 11.28 -2.91
C ILE A 393 -16.02 10.50 -4.17
N ILE A 394 -15.03 9.59 -4.11
CA ILE A 394 -14.61 8.78 -5.26
C ILE A 394 -15.77 7.88 -5.72
N VAL A 395 -16.41 7.17 -4.80
CA VAL A 395 -17.57 6.31 -5.07
C VAL A 395 -18.73 7.13 -5.66
N TYR A 396 -19.02 8.30 -5.10
CA TYR A 396 -20.01 9.22 -5.63
C TYR A 396 -19.73 9.60 -7.08
N LEU A 397 -18.50 10.00 -7.40
CA LEU A 397 -18.13 10.40 -8.76
C LEU A 397 -18.25 9.24 -9.74
N ILE A 398 -17.84 8.02 -9.36
CA ILE A 398 -17.98 6.81 -10.19
C ILE A 398 -19.45 6.53 -10.49
N ILE A 399 -20.30 6.47 -9.47
CA ILE A 399 -21.73 6.19 -9.62
C ILE A 399 -22.41 7.31 -10.42
N LEU A 400 -22.10 8.56 -10.12
CA LEU A 400 -22.67 9.71 -10.84
C LEU A 400 -22.31 9.66 -12.33
N CYS A 401 -21.05 9.43 -12.68
CA CYS A 401 -20.63 9.29 -14.08
C CYS A 401 -21.38 8.16 -14.79
N ALA A 402 -21.49 6.99 -14.14
CA ALA A 402 -22.20 5.84 -14.70
C ALA A 402 -23.67 6.15 -14.96
N VAL A 403 -24.36 6.75 -13.97
CA VAL A 403 -25.80 7.13 -14.09
C VAL A 403 -26.02 8.21 -15.15
N LEU A 404 -25.16 9.23 -15.20
CA LEU A 404 -25.29 10.29 -16.20
C LEU A 404 -25.08 9.75 -17.62
N ILE A 405 -24.12 8.88 -17.84
CA ILE A 405 -23.90 8.22 -19.15
C ILE A 405 -25.09 7.35 -19.49
N ALA A 406 -25.56 6.51 -18.55
CA ALA A 406 -26.72 5.64 -18.75
C ALA A 406 -28.02 6.42 -19.03
N THR A 407 -28.17 7.62 -18.46
CA THR A 407 -29.35 8.50 -18.69
C THR A 407 -29.22 9.27 -20.00
N ALA A 408 -28.04 9.72 -20.36
CA ALA A 408 -27.82 10.58 -21.54
C ALA A 408 -28.24 9.90 -22.85
N ILE A 409 -27.94 8.60 -23.01
CA ILE A 409 -28.23 7.84 -24.24
C ILE A 409 -29.75 7.77 -24.49
N PRO A 410 -30.59 7.27 -23.59
CA PRO A 410 -32.03 7.20 -23.82
C PRO A 410 -32.69 8.60 -23.86
N ALA A 411 -32.27 9.54 -23.01
CA ALA A 411 -32.77 10.90 -23.02
C ALA A 411 -32.53 11.59 -24.36
N TRP A 412 -31.33 11.41 -24.94
CA TRP A 412 -31.01 11.95 -26.25
C TRP A 412 -31.89 11.37 -27.36
N ARG A 413 -32.16 10.07 -27.33
CA ARG A 413 -33.05 9.41 -28.29
C ARG A 413 -34.48 9.95 -28.22
N ILE A 414 -35.04 10.14 -27.02
CA ILE A 414 -36.37 10.69 -26.81
C ILE A 414 -36.45 12.13 -27.31
N CYS A 415 -35.46 12.94 -27.02
CA CYS A 415 -35.42 14.34 -27.48
C CYS A 415 -35.34 14.48 -29.01
N ARG A 416 -34.85 13.47 -29.71
CA ARG A 416 -34.78 13.46 -31.20
C ARG A 416 -36.02 12.86 -31.90
N SER A 417 -36.82 12.08 -31.19
CA SER A 417 -38.03 11.48 -31.78
C SER A 417 -39.02 12.56 -32.22
N GLU A 418 -39.79 12.28 -33.30
CA GLU A 418 -40.85 13.18 -33.81
C GLU A 418 -42.01 13.24 -32.84
N ILE A 419 -42.61 14.42 -32.69
CA ILE A 419 -43.74 14.67 -31.74
C ILE A 419 -44.90 13.79 -32.08
N THR A 420 -45.18 13.55 -33.38
CA THR A 420 -46.28 12.71 -33.89
C THR A 420 -46.14 11.24 -33.49
N VAL A 421 -44.92 10.73 -33.43
CA VAL A 421 -44.62 9.34 -33.02
C VAL A 421 -44.69 9.18 -31.49
N ALA A 422 -44.40 10.25 -30.72
CA ALA A 422 -44.50 10.24 -29.26
C ALA A 422 -45.95 10.25 -28.72
N LEU A 423 -46.90 10.72 -29.54
CA LEU A 423 -48.33 10.82 -29.17
C LEU A 423 -49.17 9.70 -29.82
N LYS A 424 -48.60 8.81 -30.66
CA LYS A 424 -49.33 7.82 -31.46
C LYS A 424 -49.17 6.37 -31.00
N ASP A 425 -48.42 6.13 -29.92
CA ASP A 425 -48.24 4.81 -29.31
C ASP A 425 -49.41 4.52 -28.31
N GLU A 426 -50.68 4.54 -28.84
CA GLU A 426 -51.81 3.82 -28.28
C GLU A 426 -52.02 2.54 -29.07
#